data_8682dc605455fdda69e3ed613586e011
#
_entry.id   8682dc605455fdda69e3ed613586e011
#
_cell.length_a   1.000
_cell.length_b   1.000
_cell.length_c   1.000
_cell.angle_alpha   90.00
_cell.angle_beta   90.00
_cell.angle_gamma   90.00
#
_symmetry.space_group_name_H-M   'P 1'
#
loop_
_entity.id
_entity.type
_entity.pdbx_description
1 polymer ?
#
loop_
_entity_poly.entity_id
_entity_poly.type
_entity_poly.pdbx_seq_one_letter_code
_entity_poly.pdbx_strand_id
1 'polypeptide(L)'
;LFDVSHMGQLVLRAKSGKVGDAALALEKLVPQDIAGIAPGRQRYAQFTNDDGGLLDDLMVANFGDHLFLVVNAACKAEDEAHLRAHLTDACEILSLADRALIALQGPKAESALAKLCADVSSMKFMDAGPRRVADIDCFVSRSGYTGEDGFEISVPAHKAEALAGLCLYGHDIDTTTTPVEGALEWSVQKVRRSGGARAGGFPGADKILGQFAQGASRRRVGLKPEGRAPVREGAALFADATSSEQIGKVTSGGFGPSLNAPV
;
A
#
# COMPACT_ATOMS: atom_id res chain seq x y z
N LEU A 1 -0.69 -2.08 9.03
CA LEU A 1 -0.98 -1.39 7.78
C LEU A 1 -1.27 0.08 8.07
N PHE A 2 -0.68 0.99 7.26
CA PHE A 2 -0.83 2.43 7.44
C PHE A 2 -1.10 3.05 6.07
N ASP A 3 -2.09 3.96 6.00
CA ASP A 3 -2.27 4.83 4.85
C ASP A 3 -1.31 6.02 5.01
N VAL A 4 -0.30 6.07 4.15
CA VAL A 4 0.70 7.14 4.10
C VAL A 4 0.62 7.93 2.79
N SER A 5 -0.54 7.95 2.14
CA SER A 5 -0.78 8.62 0.86
C SER A 5 -0.65 10.15 0.91
N HIS A 6 -0.49 10.72 2.11
CA HIS A 6 -0.13 12.14 2.26
C HIS A 6 1.30 12.46 1.79
N MET A 7 2.18 11.44 1.72
CA MET A 7 3.53 11.57 1.16
C MET A 7 3.47 11.97 -0.32
N GLY A 8 4.50 12.69 -0.79
CA GLY A 8 4.64 13.02 -2.21
C GLY A 8 5.28 11.85 -2.97
N GLN A 9 4.77 11.56 -4.17
CA GLN A 9 5.31 10.56 -5.08
C GLN A 9 5.62 11.23 -6.40
N LEU A 10 6.88 11.16 -6.84
CA LEU A 10 7.37 11.84 -8.03
C LEU A 10 8.15 10.88 -8.94
N VAL A 11 8.07 11.11 -10.24
CA VAL A 11 8.94 10.47 -11.23
C VAL A 11 9.89 11.53 -11.78
N LEU A 12 11.18 11.19 -11.80
CA LEU A 12 12.21 11.98 -12.44
C LEU A 12 12.75 11.19 -13.63
N ARG A 13 12.51 11.68 -14.84
CA ARG A 13 12.92 11.04 -16.09
C ARG A 13 13.84 11.98 -16.86
N ALA A 14 15.04 11.48 -17.23
CA ALA A 14 15.93 12.28 -18.07
C ALA A 14 15.34 12.47 -19.47
N LYS A 15 15.44 13.68 -20.02
CA LYS A 15 15.04 13.99 -21.41
C LYS A 15 15.87 13.23 -22.45
N SER A 16 17.07 12.79 -22.08
CA SER A 16 17.92 11.92 -22.89
C SER A 16 17.43 10.47 -22.98
N GLY A 17 16.45 10.07 -22.16
CA GLY A 17 15.98 8.70 -22.01
C GLY A 17 16.91 7.77 -21.23
N LYS A 18 18.00 8.28 -20.63
CA LYS A 18 18.95 7.49 -19.84
C LYS A 18 18.79 7.79 -18.36
N VAL A 19 18.40 6.81 -17.55
CA VAL A 19 18.20 6.99 -16.10
C VAL A 19 19.46 7.51 -15.39
N GLY A 20 20.65 7.15 -15.88
CA GLY A 20 21.93 7.65 -15.33
C GLY A 20 22.05 9.17 -15.42
N ASP A 21 21.52 9.80 -16.49
CA ASP A 21 21.55 11.26 -16.62
C ASP A 21 20.59 11.93 -15.63
N ALA A 22 19.44 11.29 -15.32
CA ALA A 22 18.55 11.75 -14.24
C ALA A 22 19.22 11.62 -12.87
N ALA A 23 19.95 10.52 -12.65
CA ALA A 23 20.70 10.30 -11.41
C ALA A 23 21.78 11.38 -11.20
N LEU A 24 22.60 11.63 -12.22
CA LEU A 24 23.61 12.69 -12.18
C LEU A 24 23.01 14.10 -12.04
N ALA A 25 21.83 14.34 -12.60
CA ALA A 25 21.13 15.60 -12.41
C ALA A 25 20.67 15.76 -10.95
N LEU A 26 20.10 14.69 -10.35
CA LEU A 26 19.66 14.71 -8.96
C LEU A 26 20.82 14.85 -7.96
N GLU A 27 22.01 14.32 -8.26
CA GLU A 27 23.22 14.49 -7.43
C GLU A 27 23.69 15.94 -7.29
N LYS A 28 23.18 16.86 -8.08
CA LYS A 28 23.41 18.28 -7.89
C LYS A 28 22.64 18.87 -6.70
N LEU A 29 21.66 18.14 -6.20
CA LEU A 29 20.75 18.57 -5.12
C LEU A 29 20.89 17.73 -3.86
N VAL A 30 21.55 16.58 -3.96
CA VAL A 30 21.72 15.61 -2.85
C VAL A 30 23.18 15.17 -2.74
N PRO A 31 23.75 14.97 -1.55
CA PRO A 31 25.12 14.50 -1.38
C PRO A 31 25.29 12.98 -1.60
N GLN A 32 24.19 12.23 -1.81
CA GLN A 32 24.25 10.79 -1.96
C GLN A 32 24.57 10.39 -3.42
N ASP A 33 25.28 9.26 -3.56
CA ASP A 33 25.58 8.60 -4.84
C ASP A 33 24.30 7.99 -5.43
N ILE A 34 23.57 8.74 -6.24
CA ILE A 34 22.34 8.29 -6.91
C ILE A 34 22.68 7.48 -8.16
N ALA A 35 23.73 7.86 -8.88
CA ALA A 35 24.19 7.14 -10.07
C ALA A 35 24.64 5.69 -9.75
N GLY A 36 25.09 5.45 -8.54
CA GLY A 36 25.46 4.11 -8.05
C GLY A 36 24.26 3.25 -7.59
N ILE A 37 23.02 3.71 -7.71
CA ILE A 37 21.84 2.90 -7.40
C ILE A 37 21.56 1.96 -8.57
N ALA A 38 21.74 0.64 -8.34
CA ALA A 38 21.41 -0.36 -9.36
C ALA A 38 19.90 -0.38 -9.69
N PRO A 39 19.50 -0.75 -10.91
CA PRO A 39 18.09 -0.96 -11.22
C PRO A 39 17.41 -1.94 -10.26
N GLY A 40 16.21 -1.62 -9.80
CA GLY A 40 15.49 -2.41 -8.80
C GLY A 40 15.90 -2.15 -7.35
N ARG A 41 16.71 -1.11 -7.10
CA ARG A 41 17.17 -0.71 -5.76
C ARG A 41 16.72 0.69 -5.43
N GLN A 42 16.66 1.00 -4.13
CA GLN A 42 16.44 2.35 -3.63
C GLN A 42 17.50 2.78 -2.62
N ARG A 43 17.56 4.07 -2.35
CA ARG A 43 18.46 4.70 -1.39
C ARG A 43 17.78 5.86 -0.69
N TYR A 44 18.06 6.01 0.60
CA TYR A 44 17.75 7.22 1.35
C TYR A 44 18.66 8.36 0.90
N ALA A 45 18.10 9.52 0.69
CA ALA A 45 18.81 10.72 0.25
C ALA A 45 18.25 11.96 0.98
N GLN A 46 18.95 13.08 0.87
CA GLN A 46 18.61 14.34 1.54
C GLN A 46 18.84 15.50 0.58
N PHE A 47 17.87 16.39 0.42
CA PHE A 47 18.09 17.67 -0.20
C PHE A 47 18.87 18.58 0.76
N THR A 48 19.89 19.27 0.24
CA THR A 48 20.73 20.19 1.03
C THR A 48 20.72 21.57 0.40
N ASN A 49 20.89 22.62 1.24
CA ASN A 49 21.10 23.98 0.81
C ASN A 49 22.60 24.32 0.71
N ASP A 50 22.94 25.54 0.25
CA ASP A 50 24.32 25.99 0.06
C ASP A 50 25.13 26.09 1.37
N ASP A 51 24.47 26.21 2.51
CA ASP A 51 25.09 26.21 3.84
C ASP A 51 25.28 24.79 4.40
N GLY A 52 24.91 23.75 3.65
CA GLY A 52 24.96 22.34 4.06
C GLY A 52 23.83 21.92 4.99
N GLY A 53 22.81 22.77 5.19
CA GLY A 53 21.61 22.44 5.94
C GLY A 53 20.68 21.50 5.15
N LEU A 54 19.92 20.67 5.87
CA LEU A 54 18.93 19.77 5.26
C LEU A 54 17.64 20.53 4.96
N LEU A 55 17.17 20.43 3.71
CA LEU A 55 15.87 20.96 3.29
C LEU A 55 14.78 19.92 3.55
N ASP A 56 15.01 18.68 3.10
CA ASP A 56 14.16 17.51 3.37
C ASP A 56 14.95 16.22 3.15
N ASP A 57 14.36 15.08 3.55
CA ASP A 57 14.86 13.74 3.24
C ASP A 57 13.87 12.99 2.34
N LEU A 58 14.38 12.05 1.56
CA LEU A 58 13.59 11.34 0.55
C LEU A 58 14.11 9.94 0.29
N MET A 59 13.24 9.10 -0.26
CA MET A 59 13.66 7.83 -0.86
C MET A 59 13.77 7.96 -2.37
N VAL A 60 14.85 7.45 -2.94
CA VAL A 60 15.11 7.45 -4.38
C VAL A 60 15.27 6.01 -4.85
N ALA A 61 14.38 5.55 -5.73
CA ALA A 61 14.42 4.22 -6.34
C ALA A 61 14.77 4.32 -7.83
N ASN A 62 15.63 3.44 -8.31
CA ASN A 62 15.97 3.30 -9.72
C ASN A 62 15.12 2.19 -10.35
N PHE A 63 14.18 2.56 -11.24
CA PHE A 63 13.30 1.62 -11.95
C PHE A 63 13.82 1.23 -13.35
N GLY A 64 15.08 1.63 -13.66
CA GLY A 64 15.74 1.27 -14.91
C GLY A 64 15.59 2.31 -16.04
N ASP A 65 14.40 2.88 -16.19
CA ASP A 65 14.10 3.93 -17.19
C ASP A 65 13.86 5.31 -16.55
N HIS A 66 13.60 5.34 -15.25
CA HIS A 66 13.38 6.57 -14.46
C HIS A 66 13.74 6.37 -12.99
N LEU A 67 13.82 7.47 -12.25
CA LEU A 67 13.87 7.46 -10.80
C LEU A 67 12.47 7.69 -10.26
N PHE A 68 12.10 6.92 -9.24
CA PHE A 68 10.88 7.12 -8.46
C PHE A 68 11.26 7.66 -7.08
N LEU A 69 10.66 8.77 -6.69
CA LEU A 69 10.95 9.47 -5.46
C LEU A 69 9.73 9.46 -4.53
N VAL A 70 9.98 9.24 -3.25
CA VAL A 70 9.00 9.46 -2.18
C VAL A 70 9.53 10.53 -1.26
N VAL A 71 8.77 11.63 -1.11
CA VAL A 71 9.15 12.82 -0.33
C VAL A 71 8.15 13.06 0.80
N ASN A 72 8.58 13.78 1.84
CA ASN A 72 7.77 14.01 3.02
C ASN A 72 6.53 14.86 2.74
N ALA A 73 5.45 14.52 3.41
CA ALA A 73 4.14 15.15 3.22
C ALA A 73 4.14 16.67 3.45
N ALA A 74 4.88 17.12 4.45
CA ALA A 74 4.95 18.54 4.80
C ALA A 74 5.73 19.35 3.76
N CYS A 75 6.75 18.74 3.12
CA CYS A 75 7.68 19.38 2.21
C CYS A 75 7.40 19.10 0.73
N LYS A 76 6.44 18.25 0.40
CA LYS A 76 6.25 17.74 -0.98
C LYS A 76 6.06 18.84 -2.03
N ALA A 77 5.44 19.95 -1.69
CA ALA A 77 5.25 21.07 -2.62
C ALA A 77 6.56 21.83 -2.85
N GLU A 78 7.30 22.05 -1.79
CA GLU A 78 8.62 22.70 -1.79
C GLU A 78 9.64 21.82 -2.52
N ASP A 79 9.63 20.51 -2.29
CA ASP A 79 10.52 19.54 -2.93
C ASP A 79 10.24 19.46 -4.44
N GLU A 80 8.97 19.40 -4.84
CA GLU A 80 8.62 19.45 -6.26
C GLU A 80 9.07 20.77 -6.90
N ALA A 81 8.86 21.89 -6.24
CA ALA A 81 9.31 23.20 -6.69
C ALA A 81 10.83 23.26 -6.82
N HIS A 82 11.56 22.71 -5.83
CA HIS A 82 13.02 22.63 -5.82
C HIS A 82 13.56 21.80 -6.99
N LEU A 83 12.98 20.60 -7.22
CA LEU A 83 13.32 19.77 -8.37
C LEU A 83 13.06 20.51 -9.70
N ARG A 84 11.90 21.17 -9.83
CA ARG A 84 11.54 21.89 -11.06
C ARG A 84 12.46 23.09 -11.33
N ALA A 85 12.84 23.83 -10.29
CA ALA A 85 13.72 24.98 -10.41
C ALA A 85 15.12 24.61 -10.93
N HIS A 86 15.61 23.42 -10.62
CA HIS A 86 16.99 23.04 -10.89
C HIS A 86 17.16 21.99 -11.99
N LEU A 87 16.14 21.16 -12.25
CA LEU A 87 16.31 19.98 -13.11
C LEU A 87 15.46 19.97 -14.37
N THR A 88 14.56 20.93 -14.59
CA THR A 88 13.66 20.95 -15.78
C THR A 88 14.38 21.06 -17.11
N ASP A 89 15.61 21.56 -17.16
CA ASP A 89 16.39 21.57 -18.38
C ASP A 89 16.83 20.16 -18.82
N ALA A 90 17.17 19.31 -17.85
CA ALA A 90 17.69 17.95 -18.08
C ALA A 90 16.63 16.85 -17.90
N CYS A 91 15.63 17.10 -17.09
CA CYS A 91 14.66 16.08 -16.67
C CYS A 91 13.21 16.56 -16.83
N GLU A 92 12.33 15.60 -17.01
CA GLU A 92 10.90 15.70 -16.81
C GLU A 92 10.56 15.29 -15.37
N ILE A 93 9.77 16.10 -14.67
CA ILE A 93 9.30 15.85 -13.31
C ILE A 93 7.79 15.65 -13.34
N LEU A 94 7.33 14.45 -12.96
CA LEU A 94 5.91 14.09 -12.94
C LEU A 94 5.47 13.83 -11.51
N SER A 95 4.48 14.57 -11.03
CA SER A 95 3.83 14.30 -9.75
C SER A 95 2.75 13.23 -9.95
N LEU A 96 2.77 12.19 -9.12
CA LEU A 96 1.84 11.07 -9.18
C LEU A 96 0.69 11.27 -8.19
N ALA A 97 -0.08 12.35 -8.38
CA ALA A 97 -1.18 12.73 -7.49
C ALA A 97 -2.37 11.74 -7.48
N ASP A 98 -2.44 10.85 -8.48
CA ASP A 98 -3.45 9.81 -8.64
C ASP A 98 -3.06 8.46 -8.00
N ARG A 99 -1.96 8.44 -7.23
CA ARG A 99 -1.50 7.24 -6.52
C ARG A 99 -1.56 7.42 -5.01
N ALA A 100 -2.03 6.38 -4.35
CA ALA A 100 -1.94 6.22 -2.91
C ALA A 100 -0.65 5.49 -2.52
N LEU A 101 -0.20 5.68 -1.29
CA LEU A 101 0.94 4.95 -0.71
C LEU A 101 0.48 4.24 0.57
N ILE A 102 0.70 2.93 0.62
CA ILE A 102 0.32 2.08 1.75
C ILE A 102 1.59 1.49 2.35
N ALA A 103 1.82 1.69 3.65
CA ALA A 103 2.91 1.06 4.38
C ALA A 103 2.41 -0.18 5.13
N LEU A 104 2.98 -1.34 4.82
CA LEU A 104 2.77 -2.61 5.51
C LEU A 104 4.01 -2.92 6.34
N GLN A 105 3.94 -2.77 7.66
CA GLN A 105 5.09 -2.82 8.55
C GLN A 105 4.90 -3.89 9.64
N GLY A 106 6.01 -4.49 10.08
CA GLY A 106 6.06 -5.43 11.20
C GLY A 106 6.56 -6.82 10.81
N PRO A 107 6.83 -7.71 11.79
CA PRO A 107 7.48 -9.00 11.57
C PRO A 107 6.68 -9.98 10.70
N LYS A 108 5.40 -9.72 10.47
CA LYS A 108 4.53 -10.51 9.59
C LYS A 108 4.29 -9.85 8.22
N ALA A 109 4.89 -8.71 7.93
CA ALA A 109 4.65 -7.96 6.69
C ALA A 109 4.93 -8.81 5.44
N GLU A 110 6.09 -9.49 5.40
CA GLU A 110 6.44 -10.37 4.28
C GLU A 110 5.40 -11.49 4.10
N SER A 111 5.09 -12.23 5.17
CA SER A 111 4.15 -13.35 5.10
C SER A 111 2.73 -12.93 4.74
N ALA A 112 2.34 -11.70 5.07
CA ALA A 112 1.05 -11.13 4.68
C ALA A 112 1.04 -10.75 3.20
N LEU A 113 2.05 -10.01 2.73
CA LEU A 113 2.13 -9.53 1.35
C LEU A 113 2.38 -10.68 0.35
N ALA A 114 3.14 -11.71 0.73
CA ALA A 114 3.41 -12.89 -0.10
C ALA A 114 2.14 -13.65 -0.52
N LYS A 115 1.04 -13.51 0.21
CA LYS A 115 -0.25 -14.08 -0.18
C LYS A 115 -0.88 -13.37 -1.39
N LEU A 116 -0.51 -12.14 -1.64
CA LEU A 116 -1.04 -11.27 -2.69
C LEU A 116 -0.03 -11.04 -3.82
N CYS A 117 1.26 -11.29 -3.54
CA CYS A 117 2.37 -11.05 -4.45
C CYS A 117 3.51 -12.02 -4.07
N ALA A 118 3.56 -13.18 -4.70
CA ALA A 118 4.46 -14.27 -4.28
C ALA A 118 5.96 -13.93 -4.40
N ASP A 119 6.33 -13.04 -5.30
CA ASP A 119 7.72 -12.64 -5.54
C ASP A 119 8.28 -11.63 -4.53
N VAL A 120 7.46 -11.08 -3.62
CA VAL A 120 7.96 -10.18 -2.55
C VAL A 120 8.89 -10.88 -1.58
N SER A 121 8.76 -12.20 -1.39
CA SER A 121 9.66 -12.97 -0.53
C SER A 121 11.10 -13.03 -1.06
N SER A 122 11.31 -12.79 -2.35
CA SER A 122 12.65 -12.69 -2.95
C SER A 122 13.29 -11.31 -2.79
N MET A 123 12.50 -10.28 -2.43
CA MET A 123 13.00 -8.92 -2.24
C MET A 123 13.90 -8.85 -1.01
N LYS A 124 14.99 -8.13 -1.14
CA LYS A 124 15.91 -7.80 -0.04
C LYS A 124 15.61 -6.39 0.46
N PHE A 125 16.07 -6.07 1.64
CA PHE A 125 16.02 -4.70 2.16
C PHE A 125 16.59 -3.70 1.14
N MET A 126 15.86 -2.61 0.88
CA MET A 126 16.11 -1.61 -0.15
C MET A 126 15.91 -2.08 -1.60
N ASP A 127 15.27 -3.20 -1.85
CA ASP A 127 14.74 -3.50 -3.18
C ASP A 127 13.48 -2.68 -3.44
N ALA A 128 13.31 -2.22 -4.69
CA ALA A 128 12.14 -1.45 -5.11
C ALA A 128 11.86 -1.69 -6.60
N GLY A 129 10.59 -1.74 -6.98
CA GLY A 129 10.23 -1.87 -8.39
C GLY A 129 8.77 -2.21 -8.62
N PRO A 130 8.36 -2.32 -9.89
CA PRO A 130 7.01 -2.69 -10.24
C PRO A 130 6.70 -4.13 -9.80
N ARG A 131 5.50 -4.34 -9.26
CA ARG A 131 4.96 -5.64 -8.84
C ARG A 131 3.46 -5.67 -9.09
N ARG A 132 2.92 -6.88 -9.27
CA ARG A 132 1.47 -7.09 -9.25
C ARG A 132 1.04 -7.61 -7.89
N VAL A 133 0.30 -6.78 -7.16
CA VAL A 133 -0.24 -7.12 -5.84
C VAL A 133 -1.75 -7.30 -5.97
N ALA A 134 -2.27 -8.51 -5.73
CA ALA A 134 -3.68 -8.86 -5.94
C ALA A 134 -4.20 -8.44 -7.33
N ASP A 135 -3.41 -8.70 -8.39
CA ASP A 135 -3.68 -8.31 -9.79
C ASP A 135 -3.72 -6.79 -10.06
N ILE A 136 -3.27 -5.96 -9.13
CA ILE A 136 -3.13 -4.51 -9.30
C ILE A 136 -1.65 -4.19 -9.57
N ASP A 137 -1.38 -3.35 -10.58
CA ASP A 137 -0.04 -2.87 -10.89
C ASP A 137 0.39 -1.83 -9.85
N CYS A 138 1.37 -2.19 -9.04
CA CYS A 138 1.90 -1.40 -7.94
C CYS A 138 3.39 -1.13 -8.12
N PHE A 139 3.91 -0.12 -7.42
CA PHE A 139 5.34 -0.03 -7.13
C PHE A 139 5.52 -0.48 -5.67
N VAL A 140 6.42 -1.43 -5.45
CA VAL A 140 6.65 -2.00 -4.11
C VAL A 140 8.10 -1.80 -3.74
N SER A 141 8.35 -1.28 -2.57
CA SER A 141 9.68 -1.23 -1.95
C SER A 141 9.69 -2.03 -0.64
N ARG A 142 10.84 -2.63 -0.32
CA ARG A 142 11.07 -3.28 0.98
C ARG A 142 11.94 -2.38 1.83
N SER A 143 11.30 -1.63 2.72
CA SER A 143 11.94 -0.72 3.66
C SER A 143 11.11 -0.62 4.93
N GLY A 144 11.73 -0.91 6.07
CA GLY A 144 11.08 -0.81 7.37
C GLY A 144 11.28 0.57 7.99
N TYR A 145 10.20 1.21 8.41
CA TYR A 145 10.20 2.52 9.07
C TYR A 145 9.89 2.45 10.57
N THR A 146 9.47 1.29 11.06
CA THR A 146 9.04 1.10 12.46
C THR A 146 10.07 0.38 13.32
N GLY A 147 11.28 0.16 12.79
CA GLY A 147 12.31 -0.69 13.41
C GLY A 147 12.13 -2.18 13.11
N GLU A 148 11.11 -2.54 12.34
CA GLU A 148 10.80 -3.88 11.86
C GLU A 148 10.86 -3.93 10.33
N ASP A 149 10.82 -5.13 9.75
CA ASP A 149 10.71 -5.32 8.29
C ASP A 149 9.37 -4.79 7.78
N GLY A 150 9.35 -4.35 6.53
CA GLY A 150 8.13 -3.79 5.95
C GLY A 150 8.26 -3.42 4.49
N PHE A 151 7.12 -3.04 3.93
CA PHE A 151 6.97 -2.66 2.53
C PHE A 151 6.20 -1.35 2.42
N GLU A 152 6.52 -0.57 1.41
CA GLU A 152 5.67 0.49 0.92
C GLU A 152 5.12 0.09 -0.45
N ILE A 153 3.82 0.31 -0.63
CA ILE A 153 3.07 -0.11 -1.82
C ILE A 153 2.42 1.12 -2.41
N SER A 154 2.98 1.63 -3.49
CA SER A 154 2.36 2.68 -4.31
C SER A 154 1.34 2.02 -5.24
N VAL A 155 0.10 2.41 -5.13
CA VAL A 155 -1.05 1.83 -5.83
C VAL A 155 -1.90 2.92 -6.48
N PRO A 156 -2.57 2.69 -7.64
CA PRO A 156 -3.53 3.66 -8.15
C PRO A 156 -4.57 4.02 -7.07
N ALA A 157 -4.81 5.31 -6.86
CA ALA A 157 -5.61 5.81 -5.72
C ALA A 157 -7.00 5.16 -5.65
N HIS A 158 -7.67 4.96 -6.81
CA HIS A 158 -8.97 4.31 -6.89
C HIS A 158 -8.98 2.80 -6.56
N LYS A 159 -7.79 2.18 -6.38
CA LYS A 159 -7.60 0.78 -5.96
C LYS A 159 -7.09 0.65 -4.52
N ALA A 160 -6.72 1.76 -3.88
CA ALA A 160 -6.12 1.73 -2.55
C ALA A 160 -7.06 1.13 -1.50
N GLU A 161 -8.34 1.50 -1.52
CA GLU A 161 -9.34 0.95 -0.61
C GLU A 161 -9.51 -0.56 -0.81
N ALA A 162 -9.58 -1.02 -2.06
CA ALA A 162 -9.68 -2.45 -2.36
C ALA A 162 -8.43 -3.22 -1.89
N LEU A 163 -7.23 -2.65 -2.01
CA LEU A 163 -6.00 -3.25 -1.54
C LEU A 163 -5.91 -3.22 -0.01
N ALA A 164 -6.22 -2.09 0.63
CA ALA A 164 -6.21 -1.94 2.08
C ALA A 164 -7.35 -2.72 2.75
N GLY A 165 -8.49 -2.86 2.07
CA GLY A 165 -9.64 -3.62 2.52
C GLY A 165 -9.53 -5.13 2.33
N LEU A 166 -8.44 -5.65 1.76
CA LEU A 166 -8.17 -7.09 1.73
C LEU A 166 -7.94 -7.58 3.16
N CYS A 167 -8.70 -8.61 3.56
CA CYS A 167 -8.72 -9.12 4.92
C CYS A 167 -7.33 -9.57 5.38
N LEU A 168 -6.97 -9.17 6.59
CA LEU A 168 -5.76 -9.66 7.25
C LEU A 168 -6.08 -10.94 8.02
N TYR A 169 -5.47 -12.06 7.63
CA TYR A 169 -5.61 -13.31 8.37
C TYR A 169 -5.05 -13.19 9.79
N GLY A 170 -5.88 -13.61 10.76
CA GLY A 170 -5.58 -13.50 12.19
C GLY A 170 -6.24 -12.30 12.88
N HIS A 171 -6.77 -11.34 12.09
CA HIS A 171 -7.54 -10.19 12.58
C HIS A 171 -8.96 -10.18 11.99
N ASP A 172 -9.07 -9.96 10.69
CA ASP A 172 -10.35 -9.87 9.99
C ASP A 172 -10.95 -11.23 9.64
N ILE A 173 -10.11 -12.22 9.42
CA ILE A 173 -10.47 -13.61 9.10
C ILE A 173 -9.55 -14.58 9.83
N ASP A 174 -10.10 -15.74 10.20
CA ASP A 174 -9.41 -16.82 10.90
C ASP A 174 -10.00 -18.19 10.53
N THR A 175 -9.62 -19.25 11.26
CA THR A 175 -10.12 -20.62 11.05
C THR A 175 -11.62 -20.75 11.28
N THR A 176 -12.29 -19.78 11.88
CA THR A 176 -13.75 -19.78 12.14
C THR A 176 -14.53 -18.99 11.08
N THR A 177 -13.85 -18.31 10.15
CA THR A 177 -14.43 -17.40 9.15
C THR A 177 -14.46 -18.06 7.78
N THR A 178 -15.64 -18.21 7.19
CA THR A 178 -15.77 -18.70 5.81
C THR A 178 -15.45 -17.59 4.79
N PRO A 179 -15.16 -17.96 3.52
CA PRO A 179 -15.00 -16.97 2.45
C PRO A 179 -16.22 -16.03 2.27
N VAL A 180 -17.44 -16.51 2.53
CA VAL A 180 -18.66 -15.69 2.43
C VAL A 180 -18.75 -14.73 3.62
N GLU A 181 -18.47 -15.18 4.83
CA GLU A 181 -18.43 -14.35 6.03
C GLU A 181 -17.34 -13.27 5.94
N GLY A 182 -16.19 -13.58 5.35
CA GLY A 182 -15.06 -12.67 5.14
C GLY A 182 -15.24 -11.67 3.97
N ALA A 183 -16.38 -11.70 3.27
CA ALA A 183 -16.62 -10.94 2.04
C ALA A 183 -15.58 -11.26 0.93
N LEU A 184 -15.22 -12.53 0.79
CA LEU A 184 -14.23 -13.05 -0.15
C LEU A 184 -14.85 -13.94 -1.25
N GLU A 185 -16.14 -13.78 -1.54
CA GLU A 185 -16.87 -14.60 -2.53
C GLU A 185 -16.21 -14.55 -3.92
N TRP A 186 -15.56 -13.46 -4.24
CA TRP A 186 -14.82 -13.27 -5.49
C TRP A 186 -13.67 -14.29 -5.64
N SER A 187 -13.08 -14.76 -4.54
CA SER A 187 -11.98 -15.73 -4.54
C SER A 187 -12.40 -17.16 -4.88
N VAL A 188 -13.70 -17.47 -4.83
CA VAL A 188 -14.25 -18.78 -5.20
C VAL A 188 -14.81 -18.70 -6.63
N GLN A 189 -14.09 -19.27 -7.60
CA GLN A 189 -14.45 -19.21 -9.02
C GLN A 189 -15.78 -19.91 -9.31
N LYS A 190 -16.53 -19.44 -10.31
CA LYS A 190 -17.85 -19.99 -10.69
C LYS A 190 -17.84 -21.49 -10.94
N VAL A 191 -16.76 -22.03 -11.49
CA VAL A 191 -16.59 -23.48 -11.75
C VAL A 191 -16.62 -24.32 -10.47
N ARG A 192 -16.32 -23.72 -9.29
CA ARG A 192 -16.31 -24.37 -7.97
C ARG A 192 -17.61 -24.16 -7.19
N ARG A 193 -18.46 -23.23 -7.62
CA ARG A 193 -19.76 -22.94 -6.98
C ARG A 193 -20.83 -23.95 -7.43
N SER A 194 -21.98 -23.95 -6.76
CA SER A 194 -23.14 -24.78 -7.13
C SER A 194 -23.51 -24.62 -8.62
N GLY A 195 -23.67 -25.71 -9.32
CA GLY A 195 -23.91 -25.74 -10.78
C GLY A 195 -22.65 -25.61 -11.64
N GLY A 196 -21.46 -25.39 -11.07
CA GLY A 196 -20.20 -25.39 -11.81
C GLY A 196 -19.69 -26.81 -12.12
N ALA A 197 -18.88 -26.92 -13.17
CA ALA A 197 -18.39 -28.24 -13.66
C ALA A 197 -17.52 -29.00 -12.61
N ARG A 198 -16.99 -28.33 -11.62
CA ARG A 198 -16.20 -28.90 -10.50
C ARG A 198 -16.72 -28.38 -9.17
N ALA A 199 -18.04 -28.29 -9.01
CA ALA A 199 -18.66 -27.79 -7.78
C ALA A 199 -18.29 -28.63 -6.56
N GLY A 200 -18.03 -28.00 -5.43
CA GLY A 200 -17.70 -28.65 -4.17
C GLY A 200 -16.37 -29.42 -4.21
N GLY A 201 -16.29 -30.52 -3.45
CA GLY A 201 -15.11 -31.39 -3.39
C GLY A 201 -13.89 -30.72 -2.71
N PHE A 202 -14.11 -29.80 -1.77
CA PHE A 202 -13.11 -29.16 -0.93
C PHE A 202 -13.60 -29.11 0.54
N PRO A 203 -12.72 -28.99 1.51
CA PRO A 203 -13.12 -28.92 2.93
C PRO A 203 -14.10 -27.77 3.19
N GLY A 204 -15.20 -28.04 3.90
CA GLY A 204 -16.23 -27.06 4.21
C GLY A 204 -17.14 -26.66 3.04
N ALA A 205 -17.11 -27.41 1.91
CA ALA A 205 -17.90 -27.09 0.72
C ALA A 205 -19.39 -26.93 1.01
N ASP A 206 -19.99 -27.80 1.81
CA ASP A 206 -21.43 -27.75 2.11
C ASP A 206 -21.81 -26.44 2.82
N LYS A 207 -21.03 -26.04 3.81
CA LYS A 207 -21.24 -24.76 4.53
C LYS A 207 -21.03 -23.57 3.59
N ILE A 208 -19.93 -23.54 2.86
CA ILE A 208 -19.56 -22.41 2.00
C ILE A 208 -20.57 -22.26 0.85
N LEU A 209 -20.90 -23.36 0.15
CA LEU A 209 -21.87 -23.32 -0.94
C LEU A 209 -23.30 -23.03 -0.45
N GLY A 210 -23.65 -23.52 0.74
CA GLY A 210 -24.90 -23.16 1.40
C GLY A 210 -24.99 -21.64 1.67
N GLN A 211 -23.92 -21.04 2.15
CA GLN A 211 -23.86 -19.59 2.38
C GLN A 211 -23.88 -18.76 1.09
N PHE A 212 -23.35 -19.27 -0.02
CA PHE A 212 -23.53 -18.63 -1.34
C PHE A 212 -25.01 -18.57 -1.76
N ALA A 213 -25.80 -19.58 -1.41
CA ALA A 213 -27.21 -19.67 -1.80
C ALA A 213 -28.15 -18.93 -0.84
N GLN A 214 -27.87 -18.96 0.47
CA GLN A 214 -28.78 -18.52 1.53
C GLN A 214 -28.29 -17.27 2.29
N GLY A 215 -27.02 -16.86 2.06
CA GLY A 215 -26.34 -15.86 2.85
C GLY A 215 -25.67 -16.45 4.09
N ALA A 216 -24.84 -15.66 4.75
CA ALA A 216 -24.18 -16.00 6.02
C ALA A 216 -24.84 -15.24 7.17
N SER A 217 -24.84 -15.82 8.38
CA SER A 217 -25.39 -15.20 9.58
C SER A 217 -24.56 -14.01 10.09
N ARG A 218 -23.29 -13.96 9.70
CA ARG A 218 -22.39 -12.82 9.95
C ARG A 218 -21.62 -12.50 8.69
N ARG A 219 -21.20 -11.24 8.54
CA ARG A 219 -20.43 -10.79 7.39
C ARG A 219 -19.50 -9.66 7.77
N ARG A 220 -18.28 -9.69 7.27
CA ARG A 220 -17.36 -8.56 7.34
C ARG A 220 -17.88 -7.44 6.44
N VAL A 221 -17.93 -6.23 7.00
CA VAL A 221 -18.33 -5.01 6.30
C VAL A 221 -17.37 -3.88 6.64
N GLY A 222 -17.18 -2.95 5.72
CA GLY A 222 -16.50 -1.70 6.00
C GLY A 222 -17.44 -0.74 6.72
N LEU A 223 -16.95 -0.08 7.77
CA LEU A 223 -17.68 0.97 8.47
C LEU A 223 -16.95 2.29 8.31
N LYS A 224 -17.67 3.37 8.12
CA LYS A 224 -17.15 4.73 8.16
C LYS A 224 -17.70 5.43 9.39
N PRO A 225 -16.96 5.47 10.50
CA PRO A 225 -17.41 6.16 11.71
C PRO A 225 -17.57 7.66 11.48
N GLU A 226 -18.49 8.27 12.20
CA GLU A 226 -18.63 9.73 12.24
C GLU A 226 -17.48 10.35 13.04
N GLY A 227 -17.04 11.55 12.64
CA GLY A 227 -15.94 12.28 13.29
C GLY A 227 -14.56 11.84 12.84
N ARG A 228 -13.53 12.09 13.65
CA ARG A 228 -12.12 11.86 13.32
C ARG A 228 -11.45 10.77 14.14
N ALA A 229 -12.07 10.28 15.19
CA ALA A 229 -11.49 9.28 16.05
C ALA A 229 -11.67 7.87 15.45
N PRO A 230 -10.59 7.11 15.22
CA PRO A 230 -10.70 5.73 14.73
C PRO A 230 -11.29 4.82 15.81
N VAL A 231 -12.15 3.90 15.37
CA VAL A 231 -12.65 2.84 16.23
C VAL A 231 -11.64 1.69 16.20
N ARG A 232 -11.18 1.24 17.36
CA ARG A 232 -10.12 0.25 17.48
C ARG A 232 -10.65 -1.18 17.49
N GLU A 233 -9.76 -2.13 17.16
CA GLU A 233 -10.02 -3.57 17.25
C GLU A 233 -10.64 -3.95 18.60
N GLY A 234 -11.63 -4.83 18.58
CA GLY A 234 -12.34 -5.32 19.76
C GLY A 234 -13.52 -4.44 20.20
N ALA A 235 -13.70 -3.24 19.64
CA ALA A 235 -14.85 -2.40 19.97
C ALA A 235 -16.17 -3.09 19.57
N ALA A 236 -17.12 -3.13 20.50
CA ALA A 236 -18.44 -3.69 20.26
C ALA A 236 -19.28 -2.77 19.37
N LEU A 237 -20.08 -3.37 18.52
CA LEU A 237 -21.04 -2.69 17.65
C LEU A 237 -22.47 -3.02 18.11
N PHE A 238 -23.30 -1.99 18.21
CA PHE A 238 -24.69 -2.07 18.58
C PHE A 238 -25.56 -1.48 17.47
N ALA A 239 -26.83 -1.89 17.40
CA ALA A 239 -27.75 -1.41 16.36
C ALA A 239 -28.00 0.11 16.45
N ASP A 240 -28.05 0.63 17.67
CA ASP A 240 -28.22 2.05 18.00
C ASP A 240 -27.62 2.36 19.39
N ALA A 241 -27.66 3.64 19.77
CA ALA A 241 -27.07 4.12 21.03
C ALA A 241 -27.83 3.64 22.30
N THR A 242 -29.03 3.08 22.17
CA THR A 242 -29.85 2.59 23.27
C THR A 242 -29.90 1.07 23.37
N SER A 243 -29.44 0.38 22.33
CA SER A 243 -29.42 -1.08 22.28
C SER A 243 -28.36 -1.66 23.24
N SER A 244 -28.74 -2.67 24.00
CA SER A 244 -27.82 -3.49 24.79
C SER A 244 -27.38 -4.76 24.03
N GLU A 245 -27.97 -5.06 22.88
CA GLU A 245 -27.63 -6.20 22.05
C GLU A 245 -26.43 -5.88 21.14
N GLN A 246 -25.35 -6.63 21.33
CA GLN A 246 -24.18 -6.50 20.47
C GLN A 246 -24.46 -7.20 19.13
N ILE A 247 -24.41 -6.45 18.02
CA ILE A 247 -24.61 -6.97 16.68
C ILE A 247 -23.28 -7.31 15.95
N GLY A 248 -22.15 -6.88 16.50
CA GLY A 248 -20.84 -7.14 15.92
C GLY A 248 -19.68 -6.62 16.75
N LYS A 249 -18.49 -6.74 16.21
CA LYS A 249 -17.27 -6.12 16.78
C LYS A 249 -16.37 -5.63 15.66
N VAL A 250 -15.56 -4.62 15.96
CA VAL A 250 -14.50 -4.15 15.06
C VAL A 250 -13.35 -5.15 15.07
N THR A 251 -12.96 -5.64 13.91
CA THR A 251 -11.84 -6.58 13.71
C THR A 251 -10.53 -5.85 13.41
N SER A 252 -10.62 -4.70 12.73
CA SER A 252 -9.50 -3.79 12.51
C SER A 252 -10.03 -2.37 12.34
N GLY A 253 -9.22 -1.37 12.65
CA GLY A 253 -9.62 0.02 12.47
C GLY A 253 -8.45 0.99 12.63
N GLY A 254 -8.45 2.02 11.81
CA GLY A 254 -7.42 3.02 11.75
C GLY A 254 -7.94 4.39 11.31
N PHE A 255 -7.03 5.27 10.95
CA PHE A 255 -7.35 6.55 10.32
C PHE A 255 -6.72 6.56 8.92
N GLY A 256 -7.53 6.80 7.90
CA GLY A 256 -7.10 6.93 6.51
C GLY A 256 -6.82 8.39 6.17
N PRO A 257 -5.53 8.81 6.11
CA PRO A 257 -5.19 10.21 5.81
C PRO A 257 -5.75 10.69 4.46
N SER A 258 -5.73 9.83 3.43
CA SER A 258 -6.28 10.15 2.10
C SER A 258 -7.80 10.36 2.12
N LEU A 259 -8.50 9.65 3.00
CA LEU A 259 -9.94 9.81 3.21
C LEU A 259 -10.24 10.93 4.21
N ASN A 260 -9.22 11.39 4.94
CA ASN A 260 -9.34 12.30 6.09
C ASN A 260 -10.43 11.84 7.07
N ALA A 261 -10.54 10.53 7.26
CA ALA A 261 -11.59 9.87 8.03
C ALA A 261 -11.08 8.58 8.68
N PRO A 262 -11.73 8.12 9.78
CA PRO A 262 -11.51 6.79 10.31
C PRO A 262 -12.02 5.72 9.32
N VAL A 263 -11.34 4.56 9.33
CA VAL A 263 -11.62 3.38 8.51
C VAL A 263 -11.51 2.12 9.35
#